data_33f779442a7dfe3902f6298f10c07094
#
_entry.id   33f779442a7dfe3902f6298f10c07094
#
_cell.length_a   1.000
_cell.length_b   1.000
_cell.length_c   1.000
_cell.angle_alpha   90.00
_cell.angle_beta   90.00
_cell.angle_gamma   90.00
#
_symmetry.space_group_name_H-M   'P 1'
#
loop_
_entity.id
_entity.type
_entity.pdbx_description
1 polymer ?
#
loop_
_entity_poly.entity_id
_entity_poly.type
_entity_poly.pdbx_seq_one_letter_code
_entity_poly.pdbx_strand_id
1 'polypeptide(L)'
;MAIQHRRPRGETRRTILRVAARRFQQAGYHGFTFAQIAEELEIRSSAVHYHFPGKPDLVVAIFQRYREHFAWWCEQQASDRLAPLDRLQRFLDLEARNLDGERVEPLGLAGVEYASLPASACSEAEGLRDDVADWLTGVLAVGLDTGEFQFAAAPRDQARLVMAGVQGALQLARLRDARDFTAVRRALLASVGARGV
;
A
#
# COMPACT_ATOMS: atom_id res chain seq x y z
N MET A 1 40.84 -10.92 5.55
CA MET A 1 39.67 -11.64 6.09
C MET A 1 38.66 -10.61 6.56
N ALA A 2 37.58 -10.39 5.83
CA ALA A 2 36.53 -9.46 6.23
C ALA A 2 35.65 -10.14 7.28
N ILE A 3 35.59 -9.56 8.47
CA ILE A 3 34.70 -10.02 9.54
C ILE A 3 33.27 -9.69 9.08
N GLN A 4 32.54 -10.69 8.57
CA GLN A 4 31.12 -10.56 8.33
C GLN A 4 30.41 -10.34 9.68
N HIS A 5 30.00 -9.12 9.97
CA HIS A 5 29.13 -8.82 11.08
C HIS A 5 27.82 -9.56 10.89
N ARG A 6 27.63 -10.61 11.68
CA ARG A 6 26.42 -11.43 11.69
C ARG A 6 25.26 -10.57 12.25
N ARG A 7 24.44 -10.03 11.35
CA ARG A 7 23.24 -9.26 11.74
C ARG A 7 22.35 -10.12 12.65
N PRO A 8 21.70 -9.52 13.68
CA PRO A 8 20.72 -10.25 14.49
C PRO A 8 19.64 -10.90 13.63
N ARG A 9 19.16 -12.10 14.01
CA ARG A 9 18.18 -12.88 13.19
C ARG A 9 16.95 -12.09 12.77
N GLY A 10 16.39 -11.25 13.65
CA GLY A 10 15.22 -10.41 13.34
C GLY A 10 15.52 -9.28 12.34
N GLU A 11 16.73 -8.76 12.34
CA GLU A 11 17.17 -7.70 11.42
C GLU A 11 17.33 -8.24 9.99
N THR A 12 17.90 -9.43 9.84
CA THR A 12 18.05 -10.08 8.52
C THR A 12 16.69 -10.35 7.89
N ARG A 13 15.72 -10.92 8.64
CA ARG A 13 14.37 -11.15 8.12
C ARG A 13 13.67 -9.87 7.65
N ARG A 14 13.75 -8.79 8.45
CA ARG A 14 13.19 -7.48 8.09
C ARG A 14 13.84 -6.90 6.83
N THR A 15 15.16 -7.05 6.70
CA THR A 15 15.90 -6.53 5.56
C THR A 15 15.54 -7.30 4.28
N ILE A 16 15.44 -8.63 4.33
CA ILE A 16 14.96 -9.46 3.22
C ILE A 16 13.55 -9.01 2.81
N LEU A 17 12.63 -8.89 3.77
CA LEU A 17 11.26 -8.50 3.49
C LEU A 17 11.16 -7.10 2.86
N ARG A 18 11.98 -6.14 3.29
CA ARG A 18 12.03 -4.79 2.72
C ARG A 18 12.50 -4.80 1.26
N VAL A 19 13.55 -5.55 0.95
CA VAL A 19 14.07 -5.69 -0.43
C VAL A 19 13.04 -6.41 -1.30
N ALA A 20 12.45 -7.49 -0.80
CA ALA A 20 11.43 -8.26 -1.51
C ALA A 20 10.19 -7.41 -1.83
N ALA A 21 9.70 -6.62 -0.86
CA ALA A 21 8.55 -5.74 -1.04
C ALA A 21 8.81 -4.70 -2.15
N ARG A 22 10.01 -4.08 -2.17
CA ARG A 22 10.38 -3.16 -3.23
C ARG A 22 10.42 -3.84 -4.59
N ARG A 23 11.06 -5.01 -4.71
CA ARG A 23 11.14 -5.77 -5.96
C ARG A 23 9.77 -6.23 -6.43
N PHE A 24 8.90 -6.66 -5.50
CA PHE A 24 7.51 -6.99 -5.80
C PHE A 24 6.77 -5.79 -6.40
N GLN A 25 6.88 -4.60 -5.80
CA GLN A 25 6.27 -3.38 -6.33
C GLN A 25 6.82 -2.93 -7.68
N GLN A 26 8.08 -3.26 -8.00
CA GLN A 26 8.72 -2.85 -9.26
C GLN A 26 8.45 -3.82 -10.41
N ALA A 27 8.40 -5.12 -10.14
CA ALA A 27 8.43 -6.17 -11.16
C ALA A 27 7.35 -7.26 -10.99
N GLY A 28 6.49 -7.17 -9.98
CA GLY A 28 5.43 -8.12 -9.72
C GLY A 28 5.90 -9.45 -9.13
N TYR A 29 4.94 -10.37 -9.00
CA TYR A 29 5.19 -11.69 -8.39
C TYR A 29 6.25 -12.50 -9.15
N HIS A 30 6.23 -12.49 -10.48
CA HIS A 30 7.18 -13.25 -11.29
C HIS A 30 8.50 -12.52 -11.53
N GLY A 31 8.57 -11.20 -11.31
CA GLY A 31 9.69 -10.35 -11.70
C GLY A 31 10.90 -10.38 -10.77
N PHE A 32 10.91 -11.19 -9.70
CA PHE A 32 12.06 -11.33 -8.81
C PHE A 32 12.29 -12.75 -8.31
N THR A 33 13.51 -13.03 -7.85
CA THR A 33 13.92 -14.33 -7.31
C THR A 33 14.62 -14.19 -5.96
N PHE A 34 14.69 -15.27 -5.20
CA PHE A 34 15.47 -15.32 -3.96
C PHE A 34 16.97 -15.07 -4.18
N ALA A 35 17.50 -15.54 -5.32
CA ALA A 35 18.90 -15.29 -5.69
C ALA A 35 19.19 -13.79 -5.85
N GLN A 36 18.32 -13.04 -6.52
CA GLN A 36 18.46 -11.60 -6.67
C GLN A 36 18.36 -10.83 -5.34
N ILE A 37 17.50 -11.30 -4.42
CA ILE A 37 17.41 -10.72 -3.07
C ILE A 37 18.72 -11.00 -2.30
N ALA A 38 19.23 -12.23 -2.39
CA ALA A 38 20.45 -12.65 -1.71
C ALA A 38 21.67 -11.87 -2.24
N GLU A 39 21.78 -11.71 -3.55
CA GLU A 39 22.82 -10.94 -4.21
C GLU A 39 22.82 -9.48 -3.75
N GLU A 40 21.66 -8.81 -3.77
CA GLU A 40 21.52 -7.41 -3.34
C GLU A 40 21.88 -7.19 -1.86
N LEU A 41 21.63 -8.20 -1.02
CA LEU A 41 21.93 -8.15 0.41
C LEU A 41 23.31 -8.67 0.76
N GLU A 42 24.07 -9.14 -0.22
CA GLU A 42 25.39 -9.78 -0.05
C GLU A 42 25.33 -10.96 0.96
N ILE A 43 24.25 -11.75 0.88
CA ILE A 43 24.03 -12.94 1.73
C ILE A 43 23.91 -14.19 0.87
N ARG A 44 24.01 -15.37 1.48
CA ARG A 44 23.76 -16.63 0.78
C ARG A 44 22.27 -16.82 0.52
N SER A 45 21.89 -17.40 -0.63
CA SER A 45 20.50 -17.74 -0.96
C SER A 45 19.85 -18.64 0.09
N SER A 46 20.63 -19.54 0.71
CA SER A 46 20.17 -20.37 1.83
C SER A 46 19.70 -19.57 3.05
N ALA A 47 20.22 -18.35 3.25
CA ALA A 47 19.78 -17.49 4.33
C ALA A 47 18.38 -16.90 4.03
N VAL A 48 18.04 -16.65 2.77
CA VAL A 48 16.69 -16.22 2.37
C VAL A 48 15.71 -17.38 2.59
N HIS A 49 16.04 -18.58 2.13
CA HIS A 49 15.23 -19.79 2.34
C HIS A 49 15.03 -20.16 3.82
N TYR A 50 16.02 -19.85 4.67
CA TYR A 50 15.90 -20.05 6.12
C TYR A 50 14.79 -19.19 6.74
N HIS A 51 14.59 -17.97 6.22
CA HIS A 51 13.58 -17.04 6.73
C HIS A 51 12.23 -17.16 6.02
N PHE A 52 12.24 -17.59 4.76
CA PHE A 52 11.05 -17.74 3.92
C PHE A 52 11.20 -19.03 3.13
N PRO A 53 10.50 -20.12 3.50
CA PRO A 53 10.62 -21.42 2.86
C PRO A 53 10.35 -21.39 1.35
N GLY A 54 9.39 -20.54 0.93
CA GLY A 54 9.03 -20.35 -0.46
C GLY A 54 8.68 -18.91 -0.80
N LYS A 55 8.60 -18.63 -2.10
CA LYS A 55 8.18 -17.32 -2.60
C LYS A 55 6.73 -16.97 -2.20
N PRO A 56 5.78 -17.96 -2.15
CA PRO A 56 4.47 -17.73 -1.58
C PRO A 56 4.51 -17.15 -0.16
N ASP A 57 5.32 -17.75 0.74
CA ASP A 57 5.43 -17.29 2.13
C ASP A 57 6.01 -15.88 2.23
N LEU A 58 6.95 -15.56 1.33
CA LEU A 58 7.53 -14.21 1.26
C LEU A 58 6.49 -13.18 0.82
N VAL A 59 5.66 -13.50 -0.17
CA VAL A 59 4.63 -12.56 -0.67
C VAL A 59 3.49 -12.39 0.32
N VAL A 60 3.08 -13.44 1.01
CA VAL A 60 2.17 -13.34 2.17
C VAL A 60 2.73 -12.36 3.21
N ALA A 61 4.00 -12.53 3.60
CA ALA A 61 4.65 -11.64 4.56
C ALA A 61 4.78 -10.19 4.04
N ILE A 62 4.87 -9.97 2.73
CA ILE A 62 4.84 -8.63 2.13
C ILE A 62 3.48 -7.97 2.37
N PHE A 63 2.37 -8.65 2.07
CA PHE A 63 1.04 -8.09 2.30
C PHE A 63 0.73 -7.89 3.78
N GLN A 64 1.10 -8.85 4.66
CA GLN A 64 1.00 -8.68 6.11
C GLN A 64 1.71 -7.42 6.59
N ARG A 65 2.93 -7.18 6.08
CA ARG A 65 3.66 -5.95 6.39
C ARG A 65 2.95 -4.68 5.91
N TYR A 66 2.28 -4.70 4.75
CA TYR A 66 1.49 -3.55 4.29
C TYR A 66 0.31 -3.30 5.21
N ARG A 67 -0.39 -4.35 5.64
CA ARG A 67 -1.50 -4.25 6.60
C ARG A 67 -1.03 -3.70 7.95
N GLU A 68 0.05 -4.23 8.51
CA GLU A 68 0.67 -3.74 9.75
C GLU A 68 1.06 -2.26 9.63
N HIS A 69 1.66 -1.87 8.50
CA HIS A 69 2.06 -0.48 8.27
C HIS A 69 0.85 0.45 8.12
N PHE A 70 -0.19 0.01 7.42
CA PHE A 70 -1.44 0.77 7.28
C PHE A 70 -2.14 0.92 8.63
N ALA A 71 -2.26 -0.14 9.42
CA ALA A 71 -2.82 -0.09 10.77
C ALA A 71 -2.06 0.91 11.65
N TRP A 72 -0.72 0.82 11.68
CA TRP A 72 0.11 1.79 12.41
C TRP A 72 -0.14 3.22 11.94
N TRP A 73 -0.21 3.43 10.61
CA TRP A 73 -0.48 4.76 10.04
C TRP A 73 -1.86 5.27 10.47
N CYS A 74 -2.90 4.42 10.51
CA CYS A 74 -4.23 4.77 10.98
C CYS A 74 -4.22 5.19 12.46
N GLU A 75 -3.47 4.49 13.31
CA GLU A 75 -3.30 4.82 14.73
C GLU A 75 -2.68 6.22 14.92
N GLN A 76 -1.68 6.58 14.10
CA GLN A 76 -1.10 7.93 14.13
C GLN A 76 -2.15 9.00 13.77
N GLN A 77 -2.99 8.74 12.76
CA GLN A 77 -4.07 9.68 12.39
C GLN A 77 -5.11 9.85 13.51
N ALA A 78 -5.39 8.78 14.25
CA ALA A 78 -6.35 8.83 15.36
C ALA A 78 -5.78 9.63 16.55
N SER A 79 -4.49 9.47 16.86
CA SER A 79 -3.83 10.17 17.97
C SER A 79 -3.74 11.69 17.74
N ASP A 80 -3.59 12.13 16.50
CA ASP A 80 -3.49 13.54 16.11
C ASP A 80 -4.83 14.31 16.18
N ARG A 81 -5.94 13.62 16.43
CA ARG A 81 -7.30 14.20 16.45
C ARG A 81 -7.65 15.04 15.22
N LEU A 82 -7.20 14.60 14.05
CA LEU A 82 -7.36 15.32 12.80
C LEU A 82 -8.82 15.38 12.35
N ALA A 83 -9.19 16.48 11.71
CA ALA A 83 -10.47 16.62 11.03
C ALA A 83 -10.59 15.60 9.87
N PRO A 84 -11.82 15.19 9.49
CA PRO A 84 -12.05 14.25 8.40
C PRO A 84 -11.37 14.62 7.08
N LEU A 85 -11.39 15.91 6.71
CA LEU A 85 -10.73 16.40 5.50
C LEU A 85 -9.21 16.22 5.56
N ASP A 86 -8.58 16.55 6.69
CA ASP A 86 -7.14 16.39 6.87
C ASP A 86 -6.75 14.91 6.79
N ARG A 87 -7.56 14.02 7.36
CA ARG A 87 -7.35 12.57 7.27
C ARG A 87 -7.43 12.08 5.83
N LEU A 88 -8.44 12.50 5.08
CA LEU A 88 -8.58 12.14 3.68
C LEU A 88 -7.42 12.68 2.84
N GLN A 89 -7.00 13.92 3.06
CA GLN A 89 -5.84 14.51 2.38
C GLN A 89 -4.56 13.75 2.67
N ARG A 90 -4.31 13.39 3.94
CA ARG A 90 -3.14 12.59 4.32
C ARG A 90 -3.17 11.18 3.72
N PHE A 91 -4.34 10.57 3.54
CA PHE A 91 -4.46 9.32 2.81
C PHE A 91 -4.05 9.48 1.33
N LEU A 92 -4.54 10.53 0.66
CA LEU A 92 -4.16 10.82 -0.71
C LEU A 92 -2.65 11.13 -0.83
N ASP A 93 -2.04 11.76 0.18
CA ASP A 93 -0.58 12.00 0.25
C ASP A 93 0.20 10.69 0.48
N LEU A 94 -0.34 9.76 1.28
CA LEU A 94 0.25 8.44 1.47
C LEU A 94 0.30 7.68 0.13
N GLU A 95 -0.80 7.68 -0.60
CA GLU A 95 -0.91 7.01 -1.90
C GLU A 95 0.00 7.66 -2.97
N ALA A 96 0.12 8.99 -2.98
CA ALA A 96 0.99 9.71 -3.89
C ALA A 96 2.48 9.31 -3.79
N ARG A 97 2.92 8.80 -2.63
CA ARG A 97 4.31 8.30 -2.45
C ARG A 97 4.63 7.11 -3.35
N ASN A 98 3.62 6.42 -3.87
CA ASN A 98 3.82 5.34 -4.84
C ASN A 98 4.22 5.85 -6.23
N LEU A 99 4.06 7.16 -6.50
CA LEU A 99 4.56 7.78 -7.75
C LEU A 99 6.08 7.93 -7.73
N ASP A 100 6.70 7.96 -6.55
CA ASP A 100 8.14 8.07 -6.41
C ASP A 100 8.81 6.69 -6.62
N GLY A 101 9.77 6.60 -7.55
CA GLY A 101 10.64 5.42 -7.68
C GLY A 101 10.04 4.23 -8.44
N GLU A 102 9.17 4.46 -9.42
CA GLU A 102 8.65 3.41 -10.33
C GLU A 102 7.95 2.23 -9.63
N ARG A 103 7.37 2.47 -8.46
CA ARG A 103 6.69 1.44 -7.69
C ARG A 103 5.20 1.41 -8.02
N VAL A 104 4.65 0.21 -8.18
CA VAL A 104 3.20 0.01 -8.24
C VAL A 104 2.65 -0.06 -6.83
N GLU A 105 1.54 0.61 -6.58
CA GLU A 105 0.83 0.50 -5.31
C GLU A 105 0.41 -0.97 -5.08
N PRO A 106 0.53 -1.50 -3.85
CA PRO A 106 0.33 -2.92 -3.57
C PRO A 106 -1.02 -3.51 -3.98
N LEU A 107 -2.13 -2.78 -3.77
CA LEU A 107 -3.46 -3.26 -4.17
C LEU A 107 -3.67 -3.23 -5.68
N GLY A 108 -3.15 -2.19 -6.36
CA GLY A 108 -3.18 -2.12 -7.82
C GLY A 108 -2.41 -3.28 -8.45
N LEU A 109 -1.24 -3.59 -7.90
CA LEU A 109 -0.45 -4.74 -8.34
C LEU A 109 -1.16 -6.07 -8.07
N ALA A 110 -1.70 -6.24 -6.85
CA ALA A 110 -2.46 -7.44 -6.51
C ALA A 110 -3.66 -7.66 -7.43
N GLY A 111 -4.38 -6.60 -7.79
CA GLY A 111 -5.52 -6.68 -8.70
C GLY A 111 -5.12 -7.15 -10.11
N VAL A 112 -4.00 -6.65 -10.64
CA VAL A 112 -3.48 -7.03 -11.98
C VAL A 112 -2.97 -8.48 -11.98
N GLU A 113 -2.30 -8.91 -10.93
CA GLU A 113 -1.67 -10.23 -10.84
C GLU A 113 -2.50 -11.26 -10.07
N TYR A 114 -3.74 -10.95 -9.72
CA TYR A 114 -4.58 -11.76 -8.82
C TYR A 114 -4.63 -13.25 -9.20
N ALA A 115 -4.77 -13.56 -10.48
CA ALA A 115 -4.79 -14.92 -10.98
C ALA A 115 -3.44 -15.66 -10.87
N SER A 116 -2.34 -14.94 -10.70
CA SER A 116 -0.97 -15.48 -10.61
C SER A 116 -0.49 -15.58 -9.17
N LEU A 117 -1.14 -14.87 -8.25
CA LEU A 117 -0.77 -14.88 -6.84
C LEU A 117 -1.20 -16.20 -6.16
N PRO A 118 -0.43 -16.69 -5.19
CA PRO A 118 -0.87 -17.78 -4.32
C PRO A 118 -2.16 -17.40 -3.57
N ALA A 119 -3.07 -18.35 -3.35
CA ALA A 119 -4.34 -18.11 -2.67
C ALA A 119 -4.18 -17.43 -1.29
N SER A 120 -3.13 -17.80 -0.53
CA SER A 120 -2.82 -17.16 0.75
C SER A 120 -2.39 -15.70 0.60
N ALA A 121 -1.68 -15.35 -0.47
CA ALA A 121 -1.33 -13.95 -0.76
C ALA A 121 -2.55 -13.15 -1.25
N CYS A 122 -3.45 -13.76 -2.03
CA CYS A 122 -4.74 -13.16 -2.41
C CYS A 122 -5.55 -12.79 -1.16
N SER A 123 -5.67 -13.70 -0.19
CA SER A 123 -6.40 -13.47 1.05
C SER A 123 -5.83 -12.29 1.86
N GLU A 124 -4.51 -12.15 1.93
CA GLU A 124 -3.87 -11.00 2.60
C GLU A 124 -4.07 -9.68 1.81
N ALA A 125 -4.05 -9.73 0.49
CA ALA A 125 -4.35 -8.57 -0.35
C ALA A 125 -5.82 -8.13 -0.20
N GLU A 126 -6.75 -9.08 -0.14
CA GLU A 126 -8.16 -8.81 0.16
C GLU A 126 -8.32 -8.17 1.54
N GLY A 127 -7.60 -8.70 2.54
CA GLY A 127 -7.58 -8.12 3.88
C GLY A 127 -7.06 -6.67 3.88
N LEU A 128 -6.00 -6.37 3.12
CA LEU A 128 -5.50 -4.98 2.98
C LEU A 128 -6.56 -4.08 2.33
N ARG A 129 -7.24 -4.57 1.27
CA ARG A 129 -8.34 -3.84 0.62
C ARG A 129 -9.45 -3.51 1.62
N ASP A 130 -9.83 -4.47 2.44
CA ASP A 130 -10.89 -4.29 3.43
C ASP A 130 -10.47 -3.33 4.54
N ASP A 131 -9.24 -3.43 5.04
CA ASP A 131 -8.67 -2.50 6.03
C ASP A 131 -8.73 -1.04 5.52
N VAL A 132 -8.34 -0.79 4.26
CA VAL A 132 -8.39 0.54 3.63
C VAL A 132 -9.84 1.00 3.43
N ALA A 133 -10.73 0.12 2.95
CA ALA A 133 -12.13 0.45 2.71
C ALA A 133 -12.87 0.79 4.01
N ASP A 134 -12.64 0.06 5.08
CA ASP A 134 -13.28 0.27 6.37
C ASP A 134 -12.78 1.57 7.02
N TRP A 135 -11.47 1.85 6.95
CA TRP A 135 -10.92 3.11 7.44
C TRP A 135 -11.49 4.32 6.68
N LEU A 136 -11.50 4.30 5.35
CA LEU A 136 -12.08 5.37 4.53
C LEU A 136 -13.57 5.55 4.81
N THR A 137 -14.31 4.45 4.95
CA THR A 137 -15.74 4.50 5.30
C THR A 137 -15.96 5.23 6.62
N GLY A 138 -15.14 4.95 7.64
CA GLY A 138 -15.19 5.63 8.93
C GLY A 138 -14.89 7.13 8.82
N VAL A 139 -13.84 7.52 8.06
CA VAL A 139 -13.51 8.94 7.85
C VAL A 139 -14.65 9.68 7.15
N LEU A 140 -15.22 9.08 6.10
CA LEU A 140 -16.32 9.67 5.33
C LEU A 140 -17.61 9.78 6.13
N ALA A 141 -17.93 8.77 6.96
CA ALA A 141 -19.10 8.80 7.85
C ALA A 141 -18.98 9.94 8.87
N VAL A 142 -17.82 10.07 9.55
CA VAL A 142 -17.58 11.17 10.50
C VAL A 142 -17.66 12.53 9.79
N GLY A 143 -17.13 12.65 8.57
CA GLY A 143 -17.21 13.90 7.81
C GLY A 143 -18.64 14.30 7.44
N LEU A 144 -19.52 13.33 7.13
CA LEU A 144 -20.95 13.58 6.94
C LEU A 144 -21.63 14.02 8.25
N ASP A 145 -21.38 13.30 9.33
CA ASP A 145 -22.00 13.57 10.64
C ASP A 145 -21.61 14.94 11.20
N THR A 146 -20.38 15.38 10.94
CA THR A 146 -19.89 16.72 11.35
C THR A 146 -20.29 17.83 10.37
N GLY A 147 -20.84 17.49 9.18
CA GLY A 147 -21.16 18.45 8.12
C GLY A 147 -19.94 18.99 7.38
N GLU A 148 -18.75 18.41 7.59
CA GLU A 148 -17.53 18.78 6.86
C GLU A 148 -17.57 18.23 5.43
N PHE A 149 -18.23 17.09 5.21
CA PHE A 149 -18.48 16.51 3.90
C PHE A 149 -19.95 16.60 3.50
N GLN A 150 -20.20 16.63 2.19
CA GLN A 150 -21.54 16.60 1.62
C GLN A 150 -21.55 15.78 0.34
N PHE A 151 -22.10 14.58 0.40
CA PHE A 151 -22.30 13.68 -0.75
C PHE A 151 -23.54 12.80 -0.53
N ALA A 152 -24.12 12.27 -1.61
CA ALA A 152 -25.39 11.54 -1.58
C ALA A 152 -25.23 10.03 -1.40
N ALA A 153 -24.06 9.47 -1.75
CA ALA A 153 -23.82 8.03 -1.68
C ALA A 153 -23.68 7.56 -0.22
N ALA A 154 -23.91 6.25 0.01
CA ALA A 154 -23.53 5.69 1.30
C ALA A 154 -21.98 5.83 1.51
N PRO A 155 -21.51 6.06 2.76
CA PRO A 155 -20.07 6.23 3.04
C PRO A 155 -19.19 5.10 2.46
N ARG A 156 -19.67 3.86 2.51
CA ARG A 156 -18.95 2.70 1.96
C ARG A 156 -18.83 2.74 0.44
N ASP A 157 -19.83 3.24 -0.26
CA ASP A 157 -19.78 3.36 -1.72
C ASP A 157 -18.92 4.56 -2.14
N GLN A 158 -18.96 5.65 -1.38
CA GLN A 158 -18.04 6.76 -1.57
C GLN A 158 -16.58 6.34 -1.30
N ALA A 159 -16.32 5.51 -0.29
CA ALA A 159 -15.00 4.92 -0.03
C ALA A 159 -14.50 4.10 -1.22
N ARG A 160 -15.37 3.27 -1.82
CA ARG A 160 -15.05 2.50 -3.04
C ARG A 160 -14.71 3.43 -4.22
N LEU A 161 -15.45 4.53 -4.38
CA LEU A 161 -15.16 5.52 -5.42
C LEU A 161 -13.79 6.17 -5.20
N VAL A 162 -13.46 6.56 -3.96
CA VAL A 162 -12.15 7.12 -3.62
C VAL A 162 -11.05 6.11 -3.92
N MET A 163 -11.17 4.86 -3.48
CA MET A 163 -10.19 3.81 -3.75
C MET A 163 -10.00 3.59 -5.26
N ALA A 164 -11.08 3.44 -6.01
CA ALA A 164 -11.03 3.24 -7.46
C ALA A 164 -10.39 4.42 -8.18
N GLY A 165 -10.72 5.65 -7.76
CA GLY A 165 -10.12 6.88 -8.29
C GLY A 165 -8.62 6.97 -8.02
N VAL A 166 -8.18 6.65 -6.80
CA VAL A 166 -6.76 6.61 -6.44
C VAL A 166 -6.01 5.57 -7.27
N GLN A 167 -6.52 4.33 -7.35
CA GLN A 167 -5.89 3.27 -8.14
C GLN A 167 -5.78 3.66 -9.62
N GLY A 168 -6.87 4.17 -10.21
CA GLY A 168 -6.87 4.66 -11.59
C GLY A 168 -5.89 5.81 -11.81
N ALA A 169 -5.85 6.77 -10.89
CA ALA A 169 -4.95 7.92 -10.97
C ALA A 169 -3.47 7.53 -10.90
N LEU A 170 -3.11 6.58 -10.03
CA LEU A 170 -1.75 6.05 -9.94
C LEU A 170 -1.33 5.35 -11.23
N GLN A 171 -2.22 4.56 -11.84
CA GLN A 171 -1.92 3.90 -13.12
C GLN A 171 -1.78 4.90 -14.27
N LEU A 172 -2.68 5.90 -14.36
CA LEU A 172 -2.58 6.96 -15.39
C LEU A 172 -1.30 7.78 -15.26
N ALA A 173 -0.94 8.16 -14.03
CA ALA A 173 0.28 8.92 -13.76
C ALA A 173 1.56 8.17 -14.17
N ARG A 174 1.57 6.85 -14.02
CA ARG A 174 2.70 6.00 -14.48
C ARG A 174 2.88 6.00 -16.01
N LEU A 175 1.79 6.15 -16.76
CA LEU A 175 1.84 6.14 -18.22
C LEU A 175 2.35 7.47 -18.79
N ARG A 176 2.23 8.57 -18.05
CA ARG A 176 2.52 9.88 -18.61
C ARG A 176 3.13 10.88 -17.61
N ASP A 177 2.40 11.25 -16.54
CA ASP A 177 2.75 12.40 -15.71
C ASP A 177 1.98 12.37 -14.37
N ALA A 178 2.65 12.76 -13.30
CA ALA A 178 2.06 12.92 -11.97
C ALA A 178 0.90 13.94 -11.91
N ARG A 179 0.76 14.80 -12.94
CA ARG A 179 -0.36 15.74 -13.07
C ARG A 179 -1.72 15.04 -13.12
N ASP A 180 -1.79 13.82 -13.67
CA ASP A 180 -3.03 13.04 -13.69
C ASP A 180 -3.49 12.69 -12.27
N PHE A 181 -2.57 12.27 -11.39
CA PHE A 181 -2.88 12.05 -9.99
C PHE A 181 -3.38 13.32 -9.30
N THR A 182 -2.73 14.45 -9.53
CA THR A 182 -3.13 15.74 -8.94
C THR A 182 -4.54 16.15 -9.39
N ALA A 183 -4.87 15.95 -10.68
CA ALA A 183 -6.20 16.25 -11.20
C ALA A 183 -7.29 15.35 -10.57
N VAL A 184 -7.04 14.06 -10.49
CA VAL A 184 -7.99 13.10 -9.88
C VAL A 184 -8.11 13.35 -8.37
N ARG A 185 -7.00 13.62 -7.66
CA ARG A 185 -7.03 14.00 -6.25
C ARG A 185 -8.00 15.17 -6.00
N ARG A 186 -7.93 16.22 -6.80
CA ARG A 186 -8.83 17.37 -6.71
C ARG A 186 -10.29 16.98 -6.95
N ALA A 187 -10.53 16.15 -7.96
CA ALA A 187 -11.87 15.64 -8.27
C ALA A 187 -12.44 14.77 -7.14
N LEU A 188 -11.61 13.93 -6.50
CA LEU A 188 -12.00 13.12 -5.35
C LEU A 188 -12.36 13.99 -4.14
N LEU A 189 -11.58 15.02 -3.82
CA LEU A 189 -11.90 15.96 -2.76
C LEU A 189 -13.18 16.75 -3.06
N ALA A 190 -13.39 17.17 -4.31
CA ALA A 190 -14.62 17.82 -4.74
C ALA A 190 -15.84 16.87 -4.65
N SER A 191 -15.66 15.56 -4.91
CA SER A 191 -16.74 14.56 -4.85
C SER A 191 -17.29 14.33 -3.44
N VAL A 192 -16.54 14.69 -2.42
CA VAL A 192 -17.01 14.66 -1.01
C VAL A 192 -17.54 16.01 -0.55
N GLY A 193 -17.60 17.01 -1.44
CA GLY A 193 -18.10 18.34 -1.13
C GLY A 193 -17.27 19.08 -0.06
N ALA A 194 -15.97 18.77 0.02
CA ALA A 194 -15.08 19.42 0.98
C ALA A 194 -15.07 20.94 0.73
N ARG A 195 -15.49 21.71 1.72
CA ARG A 195 -15.52 23.17 1.63
C ARG A 195 -14.10 23.71 1.85
N GLY A 196 -13.53 24.34 0.84
CA GLY A 196 -12.25 25.06 0.93
C GLY A 196 -11.08 24.42 0.18
N VAL A 197 -11.32 23.58 -0.84
CA VAL A 197 -10.30 23.05 -1.76
C VAL A 197 -10.34 23.79 -3.09
#